data_5d02339a1269db9e058dd279a090d49c
#
_entry.id   5d02339a1269db9e058dd279a090d49c
#
_cell.length_a   1.000
_cell.length_b   1.000
_cell.length_c   1.000
_cell.angle_alpha   90.00
_cell.angle_beta   90.00
_cell.angle_gamma   90.00
#
_symmetry.space_group_name_H-M   'P 1'
#
loop_
_entity.id
_entity.type
_entity.pdbx_description
1 polymer ?
#
loop_
_entity_poly.entity_id
_entity_poly.type
_entity_poly.pdbx_seq_one_letter_code
_entity_poly.pdbx_strand_id
1 'polypeptide(L)'
;MDPFHQMRNMTGGRATQPNLRAAPIVYDPFAVTAVDAVLSTHYHNDHIDPFFAAAVMQNCGGEVPFIGPLKSVEKWLVKPGDTIKIKDVEIMVTDSFDRTCLVTADEDIRGVLPDDMDDKAVNYVIKTPAGTVYHSGDSHYSTYYAKHGKDFDIDIAFGSYGENPAGNQDKMTSVDILRMAEALKCRVVIPIHYDVWTNFKADPLEILMLYNYKKDVLQYQFHPFIWDVGGKYVWPVDRDKIQYHYRRGFEDCFTDEPNVPFRSLL
;
A
#
# COMPACT_ATOMS: atom_id res chain seq x y z
N MET A 1 -20.10 -17.71 0.49
CA MET A 1 -18.72 -18.20 0.28
C MET A 1 -17.96 -18.03 1.58
N ASP A 2 -17.21 -19.06 1.99
CA ASP A 2 -16.53 -19.08 3.27
C ASP A 2 -15.30 -18.14 3.23
N PRO A 3 -15.19 -17.14 4.12
CA PRO A 3 -14.01 -16.28 4.23
C PRO A 3 -12.70 -17.05 4.42
N PHE A 4 -12.76 -18.24 5.03
CA PHE A 4 -11.60 -19.13 5.16
C PHE A 4 -11.14 -19.73 3.83
N HIS A 5 -12.03 -19.85 2.86
CA HIS A 5 -11.68 -20.31 1.52
C HIS A 5 -10.83 -19.27 0.78
N GLN A 6 -11.14 -17.99 0.99
CA GLN A 6 -10.39 -16.85 0.48
C GLN A 6 -8.95 -16.81 1.02
N MET A 7 -8.76 -17.05 2.32
CA MET A 7 -7.43 -17.13 2.93
C MET A 7 -6.59 -18.27 2.34
N ARG A 8 -7.21 -19.41 2.02
CA ARG A 8 -6.51 -20.55 1.38
C ARG A 8 -6.10 -20.24 -0.06
N ASN A 9 -6.92 -19.54 -0.80
CA ASN A 9 -6.65 -19.21 -2.19
C ASN A 9 -5.60 -18.12 -2.33
N MET A 10 -5.54 -17.15 -1.42
CA MET A 10 -4.46 -16.14 -1.36
C MET A 10 -3.09 -16.76 -1.07
N THR A 11 -3.04 -17.91 -0.43
CA THR A 11 -1.80 -18.67 -0.20
C THR A 11 -1.48 -19.67 -1.31
N GLY A 12 -2.14 -19.58 -2.46
CA GLY A 12 -1.96 -20.53 -3.57
C GLY A 12 -2.51 -21.94 -3.31
N GLY A 13 -3.43 -22.08 -2.34
CA GLY A 13 -4.11 -23.34 -2.05
C GLY A 13 -3.24 -24.45 -1.43
N ARG A 14 -1.99 -24.15 -1.11
CA ARG A 14 -1.07 -25.12 -0.50
C ARG A 14 -1.06 -24.95 1.01
N ALA A 15 -1.75 -25.84 1.72
CA ALA A 15 -1.78 -25.88 3.19
C ALA A 15 -0.40 -26.07 3.86
N THR A 16 0.64 -26.30 3.09
CA THR A 16 2.01 -26.54 3.54
C THR A 16 2.94 -25.34 3.35
N GLN A 17 2.45 -24.21 2.84
CA GLN A 17 3.30 -23.04 2.67
C GLN A 17 3.38 -22.21 3.96
N PRO A 18 4.56 -21.71 4.31
CA PRO A 18 4.76 -20.88 5.51
C PRO A 18 4.08 -19.51 5.44
N ASN A 19 3.61 -19.10 4.27
CA ASN A 19 3.01 -17.77 4.04
C ASN A 19 1.53 -17.79 4.44
N LEU A 20 1.26 -17.78 5.73
CA LEU A 20 -0.09 -17.59 6.24
C LEU A 20 -0.37 -16.10 6.44
N ARG A 21 -1.56 -15.65 6.03
CA ARG A 21 -2.00 -14.29 6.30
C ARG A 21 -2.09 -14.05 7.81
N ALA A 22 -1.44 -12.99 8.26
CA ALA A 22 -1.43 -12.59 9.67
C ALA A 22 -2.49 -11.52 9.96
N ALA A 23 -2.72 -10.61 9.01
CA ALA A 23 -3.71 -9.55 9.15
C ALA A 23 -5.14 -10.09 8.98
N PRO A 24 -6.09 -9.73 9.85
CA PRO A 24 -7.48 -10.13 9.70
C PRO A 24 -8.12 -9.46 8.48
N ILE A 25 -9.17 -10.07 7.93
CA ILE A 25 -10.06 -9.41 6.98
C ILE A 25 -11.03 -8.55 7.81
N VAL A 26 -10.92 -7.23 7.68
CA VAL A 26 -11.66 -6.27 8.52
C VAL A 26 -12.98 -5.80 7.92
N TYR A 27 -13.30 -6.23 6.71
CA TYR A 27 -14.58 -5.93 6.06
C TYR A 27 -15.05 -7.12 5.21
N ASP A 28 -16.35 -7.22 5.00
CA ASP A 28 -16.94 -8.16 4.07
C ASP A 28 -16.91 -7.56 2.65
N PRO A 29 -16.20 -8.17 1.68
CA PRO A 29 -16.20 -7.70 0.29
C PRO A 29 -17.60 -7.58 -0.31
N PHE A 30 -18.53 -8.44 0.08
CA PHE A 30 -19.91 -8.42 -0.38
C PHE A 30 -20.77 -7.31 0.23
N ALA A 31 -20.27 -6.61 1.27
CA ALA A 31 -20.89 -5.39 1.77
C ALA A 31 -20.52 -4.14 0.97
N VAL A 32 -19.58 -4.23 0.05
CA VAL A 32 -19.17 -3.13 -0.83
C VAL A 32 -20.23 -2.96 -1.94
N THR A 33 -20.95 -1.85 -1.90
CA THR A 33 -22.08 -1.58 -2.82
C THR A 33 -21.84 -0.41 -3.78
N ALA A 34 -20.75 0.34 -3.60
CA ALA A 34 -20.39 1.47 -4.46
C ALA A 34 -18.86 1.58 -4.59
N VAL A 35 -18.36 1.43 -5.81
CA VAL A 35 -16.94 1.60 -6.17
C VAL A 35 -16.89 2.26 -7.54
N ASP A 36 -16.06 3.27 -7.69
CA ASP A 36 -15.88 3.97 -8.96
C ASP A 36 -14.77 3.37 -9.82
N ALA A 37 -13.74 2.79 -9.19
CA ALA A 37 -12.68 2.04 -9.85
C ALA A 37 -11.97 1.14 -8.83
N VAL A 38 -11.31 0.11 -9.32
CA VAL A 38 -10.39 -0.74 -8.57
C VAL A 38 -9.01 -0.66 -9.23
N LEU A 39 -7.99 -0.35 -8.44
CA LEU A 39 -6.61 -0.25 -8.91
C LEU A 39 -5.81 -1.46 -8.42
N SER A 40 -5.04 -2.06 -9.30
CA SER A 40 -4.03 -3.07 -8.96
C SER A 40 -2.64 -2.55 -9.31
N THR A 41 -1.68 -2.69 -8.41
CA THR A 41 -0.29 -2.29 -8.66
C THR A 41 0.48 -3.36 -9.44
N HIS A 42 0.12 -4.63 -9.26
CA HIS A 42 0.74 -5.79 -9.93
C HIS A 42 -0.10 -7.05 -9.72
N TYR A 43 0.31 -8.17 -10.32
CA TYR A 43 -0.51 -9.38 -10.45
C TYR A 43 -0.37 -10.40 -9.30
N HIS A 44 0.43 -10.15 -8.26
CA HIS A 44 0.53 -11.08 -7.14
C HIS A 44 -0.80 -11.26 -6.39
N ASN A 45 -1.03 -12.44 -5.84
CA ASN A 45 -2.32 -12.84 -5.27
C ASN A 45 -2.76 -12.05 -4.04
N ASP A 46 -1.85 -11.37 -3.37
CA ASP A 46 -2.12 -10.47 -2.25
C ASP A 46 -2.46 -9.04 -2.70
N HIS A 47 -2.32 -8.75 -4.00
CA HIS A 47 -2.67 -7.46 -4.62
C HIS A 47 -3.83 -7.56 -5.60
N ILE A 48 -4.25 -8.79 -5.96
CA ILE A 48 -5.47 -9.05 -6.73
C ILE A 48 -6.29 -10.11 -6.02
N ASP A 49 -7.45 -9.71 -5.52
CA ASP A 49 -8.40 -10.62 -4.89
C ASP A 49 -9.57 -10.91 -5.85
N PRO A 50 -9.65 -12.12 -6.43
CA PRO A 50 -10.75 -12.47 -7.32
C PRO A 50 -12.11 -12.51 -6.63
N PHE A 51 -12.16 -12.71 -5.31
CA PHE A 51 -13.42 -12.66 -4.55
C PHE A 51 -13.88 -11.22 -4.37
N PHE A 52 -12.97 -10.30 -4.08
CA PHE A 52 -13.28 -8.88 -4.05
C PHE A 52 -13.76 -8.40 -5.42
N ALA A 53 -13.07 -8.78 -6.50
CA ALA A 53 -13.48 -8.46 -7.85
C ALA A 53 -14.88 -8.97 -8.16
N ALA A 54 -15.17 -10.24 -7.83
CA ALA A 54 -16.49 -10.83 -8.03
C ALA A 54 -17.57 -10.11 -7.20
N ALA A 55 -17.28 -9.75 -5.95
CA ALA A 55 -18.21 -9.03 -5.09
C ALA A 55 -18.52 -7.63 -5.64
N VAL A 56 -17.50 -6.89 -6.08
CA VAL A 56 -17.66 -5.57 -6.69
C VAL A 56 -18.51 -5.66 -7.98
N MET A 57 -18.21 -6.61 -8.84
CA MET A 57 -18.99 -6.80 -10.09
C MET A 57 -20.45 -7.15 -9.80
N GLN A 58 -20.70 -7.96 -8.76
CA GLN A 58 -22.05 -8.36 -8.39
C GLN A 58 -22.86 -7.21 -7.78
N ASN A 59 -22.24 -6.41 -6.89
CA ASN A 59 -22.97 -5.48 -6.03
C ASN A 59 -22.99 -4.05 -6.57
N CYS A 60 -21.98 -3.66 -7.36
CA CYS A 60 -21.86 -2.29 -7.87
C CYS A 60 -22.52 -2.10 -9.26
N GLY A 61 -23.24 -3.10 -9.74
CA GLY A 61 -24.19 -2.94 -10.88
C GLY A 61 -23.55 -2.76 -12.24
N GLY A 62 -22.41 -3.40 -12.51
CA GLY A 62 -21.99 -3.51 -13.87
C GLY A 62 -20.55 -3.16 -14.22
N GLU A 63 -20.26 -1.98 -14.70
CA GLU A 63 -18.98 -1.71 -15.36
C GLU A 63 -17.99 -0.92 -14.49
N VAL A 64 -17.66 -1.47 -13.30
CA VAL A 64 -16.55 -0.90 -12.50
C VAL A 64 -15.24 -1.19 -13.23
N PRO A 65 -14.43 -0.18 -13.59
CA PRO A 65 -13.14 -0.41 -14.21
C PRO A 65 -12.14 -1.00 -13.20
N PHE A 66 -11.57 -2.16 -13.56
CA PHE A 66 -10.42 -2.75 -12.92
C PHE A 66 -9.18 -2.34 -13.71
N ILE A 67 -8.34 -1.49 -13.11
CA ILE A 67 -7.22 -0.82 -13.74
C ILE A 67 -5.92 -1.37 -13.18
N GLY A 68 -5.00 -1.76 -14.04
CA GLY A 68 -3.72 -2.31 -13.61
C GLY A 68 -2.77 -2.59 -14.77
N PRO A 69 -1.53 -2.99 -14.47
CA PRO A 69 -0.55 -3.35 -15.49
C PRO A 69 -0.86 -4.73 -16.09
N LEU A 70 -0.02 -5.14 -17.04
CA LEU A 70 -0.09 -6.44 -17.69
C LEU A 70 -0.14 -7.58 -16.66
N LYS A 71 -0.90 -8.63 -16.95
CA LYS A 71 -1.22 -9.78 -16.08
C LYS A 71 -2.14 -9.47 -14.89
N SER A 72 -2.33 -8.20 -14.52
CA SER A 72 -3.20 -7.82 -13.39
C SER A 72 -4.67 -7.76 -13.78
N VAL A 73 -4.97 -7.25 -14.95
CA VAL A 73 -6.33 -7.01 -15.44
C VAL A 73 -6.42 -7.33 -16.94
N GLU A 74 -7.65 -7.47 -17.44
CA GLU A 74 -7.86 -7.83 -18.86
C GLU A 74 -8.12 -6.62 -19.76
N LYS A 75 -8.82 -5.60 -19.27
CA LYS A 75 -9.34 -4.53 -20.13
C LYS A 75 -8.66 -3.18 -19.94
N TRP A 76 -8.49 -2.73 -18.72
CA TRP A 76 -7.97 -1.39 -18.41
C TRP A 76 -6.47 -1.47 -18.10
N LEU A 77 -5.71 -1.89 -19.09
CA LEU A 77 -4.26 -2.00 -19.00
C LEU A 77 -3.62 -0.61 -18.96
N VAL A 78 -2.66 -0.46 -18.04
CA VAL A 78 -1.89 0.77 -17.86
C VAL A 78 -0.40 0.48 -17.76
N LYS A 79 0.39 1.50 -18.07
CA LYS A 79 1.85 1.51 -17.94
C LYS A 79 2.32 2.89 -17.46
N PRO A 80 3.56 3.01 -16.98
CA PRO A 80 4.14 4.29 -16.60
C PRO A 80 3.99 5.36 -17.68
N GLY A 81 3.57 6.55 -17.24
CA GLY A 81 3.25 7.69 -18.10
C GLY A 81 1.77 7.83 -18.46
N ASP A 82 0.96 6.80 -18.22
CA ASP A 82 -0.48 6.89 -18.46
C ASP A 82 -1.17 7.77 -17.40
N THR A 83 -2.24 8.42 -17.80
CA THR A 83 -3.11 9.20 -16.91
C THR A 83 -4.57 8.82 -17.16
N ILE A 84 -5.29 8.55 -16.08
CA ILE A 84 -6.69 8.16 -16.11
C ILE A 84 -7.47 9.15 -15.25
N LYS A 85 -8.68 9.47 -15.69
CA LYS A 85 -9.60 10.31 -14.92
C LYS A 85 -10.86 9.52 -14.58
N ILE A 86 -11.15 9.42 -13.29
CA ILE A 86 -12.37 8.82 -12.74
C ILE A 86 -13.10 9.90 -11.94
N LYS A 87 -14.18 10.44 -12.46
CA LYS A 87 -14.91 11.58 -11.90
C LYS A 87 -13.97 12.78 -11.67
N ASP A 88 -13.77 13.20 -10.43
CA ASP A 88 -12.90 14.30 -10.00
C ASP A 88 -11.50 13.84 -9.53
N VAL A 89 -11.21 12.54 -9.65
CA VAL A 89 -9.92 11.95 -9.31
C VAL A 89 -9.09 11.75 -10.57
N GLU A 90 -7.85 12.22 -10.55
CA GLU A 90 -6.85 11.99 -11.58
C GLU A 90 -5.82 10.98 -11.07
N ILE A 91 -5.58 9.92 -11.85
CA ILE A 91 -4.68 8.82 -11.52
C ILE A 91 -3.55 8.81 -12.52
N MET A 92 -2.35 9.12 -12.08
CA MET A 92 -1.13 9.06 -12.89
C MET A 92 -0.37 7.81 -12.55
N VAL A 93 0.07 7.09 -13.56
CA VAL A 93 0.80 5.83 -13.44
C VAL A 93 2.30 6.12 -13.54
N THR A 94 3.06 5.63 -12.58
CA THR A 94 4.51 5.83 -12.52
C THR A 94 5.25 4.50 -12.41
N ASP A 95 6.57 4.57 -12.60
CA ASP A 95 7.45 3.41 -12.52
C ASP A 95 7.35 2.70 -11.17
N SER A 96 7.31 1.38 -11.19
CA SER A 96 7.45 0.52 -10.03
C SER A 96 8.87 -0.04 -9.93
N PHE A 97 9.28 -0.41 -8.71
CA PHE A 97 10.60 -0.98 -8.42
C PHE A 97 10.45 -2.37 -7.77
N ASP A 98 9.43 -3.11 -8.19
CA ASP A 98 9.15 -4.47 -7.72
C ASP A 98 9.87 -5.51 -8.59
N ARG A 99 11.10 -5.88 -8.20
CA ARG A 99 11.85 -6.90 -8.91
C ARG A 99 11.31 -8.31 -8.72
N THR A 100 10.53 -8.56 -7.67
CA THR A 100 9.90 -9.85 -7.43
C THR A 100 8.86 -10.17 -8.50
N CYS A 101 8.19 -9.15 -9.05
CA CYS A 101 7.28 -9.32 -10.16
C CYS A 101 7.95 -9.92 -11.40
N LEU A 102 9.17 -9.52 -11.72
CA LEU A 102 9.91 -10.10 -12.85
C LEU A 102 10.30 -11.55 -12.59
N VAL A 103 10.81 -11.84 -11.39
CA VAL A 103 11.21 -13.21 -11.00
C VAL A 103 10.03 -14.16 -11.08
N THR A 104 8.89 -13.77 -10.52
CA THR A 104 7.69 -14.60 -10.49
C THR A 104 6.95 -14.68 -11.83
N ALA A 105 7.29 -13.80 -12.77
CA ALA A 105 6.81 -13.87 -14.15
C ALA A 105 7.55 -14.87 -15.04
N ASP A 106 8.49 -15.63 -14.49
CA ASP A 106 9.38 -16.56 -15.20
C ASP A 106 10.28 -15.88 -16.25
N GLU A 107 10.68 -14.65 -15.98
CA GLU A 107 11.55 -13.90 -16.86
C GLU A 107 13.01 -13.96 -16.39
N ASP A 108 13.93 -13.98 -17.36
CA ASP A 108 15.36 -13.83 -17.08
C ASP A 108 15.66 -12.36 -16.76
N ILE A 109 15.85 -12.06 -15.48
CA ILE A 109 16.09 -10.69 -15.01
C ILE A 109 17.57 -10.27 -15.06
N ARG A 110 18.45 -11.13 -15.59
CA ARG A 110 19.87 -10.76 -15.76
C ARG A 110 20.02 -9.64 -16.76
N GLY A 111 20.56 -8.51 -16.29
CA GLY A 111 20.74 -7.32 -17.11
C GLY A 111 19.48 -6.49 -17.35
N VAL A 112 18.33 -6.87 -16.76
CA VAL A 112 17.13 -6.04 -16.78
C VAL A 112 17.37 -4.76 -15.99
N LEU A 113 17.15 -3.62 -16.63
CA LEU A 113 17.22 -2.31 -15.99
C LEU A 113 15.89 -1.98 -15.29
N PRO A 114 15.88 -1.05 -14.31
CA PRO A 114 14.65 -0.59 -13.68
C PRO A 114 13.57 -0.15 -14.66
N ASP A 115 13.98 0.46 -15.78
CA ASP A 115 13.08 0.97 -16.82
C ASP A 115 12.37 -0.15 -17.61
N ASP A 116 12.84 -1.39 -17.54
CA ASP A 116 12.26 -2.53 -18.24
C ASP A 116 11.18 -3.27 -17.43
N MET A 117 10.81 -2.75 -16.25
CA MET A 117 9.83 -3.38 -15.35
C MET A 117 8.40 -2.87 -15.53
N ASP A 118 8.17 -1.94 -16.42
CA ASP A 118 7.02 -1.08 -16.53
C ASP A 118 5.71 -1.74 -16.96
N ASP A 119 5.76 -2.95 -17.51
CA ASP A 119 4.58 -3.64 -18.01
C ASP A 119 3.96 -4.65 -17.02
N LYS A 120 4.57 -4.89 -15.85
CA LYS A 120 4.15 -5.91 -14.88
C LYS A 120 3.81 -5.35 -13.51
N ALA A 121 4.39 -4.22 -13.15
CA ALA A 121 4.10 -3.53 -11.90
C ALA A 121 4.13 -2.03 -12.12
N VAL A 122 3.25 -1.31 -11.42
CA VAL A 122 3.17 0.16 -11.48
C VAL A 122 2.96 0.73 -10.09
N ASN A 123 3.39 1.98 -9.91
CA ASN A 123 3.02 2.82 -8.78
C ASN A 123 1.96 3.82 -9.23
N TYR A 124 1.20 4.34 -8.29
CA TYR A 124 0.15 5.31 -8.60
C TYR A 124 0.36 6.62 -7.85
N VAL A 125 0.10 7.72 -8.55
CA VAL A 125 -0.14 9.05 -7.97
C VAL A 125 -1.61 9.36 -8.16
N ILE A 126 -2.35 9.44 -7.07
CA ILE A 126 -3.82 9.63 -7.06
C ILE A 126 -4.11 11.03 -6.54
N LYS A 127 -4.51 11.91 -7.45
CA LYS A 127 -4.84 13.29 -7.14
C LYS A 127 -6.34 13.44 -6.95
N THR A 128 -6.72 13.87 -5.76
CA THR A 128 -8.09 14.14 -5.37
C THR A 128 -8.28 15.62 -5.03
N PRO A 129 -9.51 16.11 -4.92
CA PRO A 129 -9.76 17.47 -4.43
C PRO A 129 -9.23 17.75 -3.02
N ALA A 130 -9.04 16.70 -2.19
CA ALA A 130 -8.56 16.82 -0.82
C ALA A 130 -7.05 16.74 -0.69
N GLY A 131 -6.35 16.17 -1.67
CA GLY A 131 -4.90 15.98 -1.66
C GLY A 131 -4.43 14.87 -2.59
N THR A 132 -3.13 14.70 -2.65
CA THR A 132 -2.45 13.76 -3.55
C THR A 132 -1.84 12.60 -2.76
N VAL A 133 -2.15 11.39 -3.19
CA VAL A 133 -1.65 10.15 -2.58
C VAL A 133 -0.70 9.45 -3.55
N TYR A 134 0.47 9.06 -3.06
CA TYR A 134 1.39 8.16 -3.74
C TYR A 134 1.26 6.75 -3.18
N HIS A 135 1.17 5.75 -4.05
CA HIS A 135 1.14 4.33 -3.65
C HIS A 135 2.25 3.56 -4.35
N SER A 136 3.19 3.02 -3.57
CA SER A 136 4.40 2.38 -4.10
C SER A 136 4.19 0.93 -4.57
N GLY A 137 2.98 0.37 -4.42
CA GLY A 137 2.86 -1.09 -4.56
C GLY A 137 3.91 -1.79 -3.69
N ASP A 138 4.49 -2.86 -4.18
CA ASP A 138 5.57 -3.62 -3.54
C ASP A 138 6.97 -3.19 -4.01
N SER A 139 7.15 -1.90 -4.27
CA SER A 139 8.45 -1.38 -4.66
C SER A 139 9.47 -1.38 -3.52
N HIS A 140 10.70 -1.82 -3.82
CA HIS A 140 11.86 -1.52 -2.99
C HIS A 140 12.30 -0.06 -3.16
N TYR A 141 13.33 0.38 -2.42
CA TYR A 141 13.85 1.74 -2.56
C TYR A 141 14.54 1.95 -3.91
N SER A 142 14.24 3.06 -4.56
CA SER A 142 14.89 3.53 -5.77
C SER A 142 15.18 5.03 -5.70
N THR A 143 16.27 5.46 -6.32
CA THR A 143 16.58 6.89 -6.48
C THR A 143 15.58 7.63 -7.39
N TYR A 144 14.82 6.90 -8.20
CA TYR A 144 13.71 7.45 -9.02
C TYR A 144 12.60 8.09 -8.20
N TYR A 145 12.45 7.76 -6.92
CA TYR A 145 11.53 8.49 -6.05
C TYR A 145 11.80 9.99 -6.00
N ALA A 146 13.05 10.41 -6.16
CA ALA A 146 13.41 11.83 -6.25
C ALA A 146 12.85 12.50 -7.51
N LYS A 147 12.76 11.77 -8.64
CA LYS A 147 12.08 12.24 -9.85
C LYS A 147 10.58 12.41 -9.59
N HIS A 148 9.93 11.42 -9.02
CA HIS A 148 8.51 11.51 -8.69
C HIS A 148 8.22 12.66 -7.71
N GLY A 149 9.05 12.88 -6.69
CA GLY A 149 8.91 14.00 -5.75
C GLY A 149 9.24 15.37 -6.34
N LYS A 150 9.85 15.42 -7.55
CA LYS A 150 10.01 16.64 -8.34
C LYS A 150 8.80 16.90 -9.23
N ASP A 151 8.24 15.84 -9.79
CA ASP A 151 7.18 15.91 -10.80
C ASP A 151 5.78 16.07 -10.15
N PHE A 152 5.61 15.62 -8.89
CA PHE A 152 4.32 15.60 -8.19
C PHE A 152 4.40 16.26 -6.81
N ASP A 153 3.35 16.98 -6.42
CA ASP A 153 3.16 17.50 -5.05
C ASP A 153 2.37 16.46 -4.26
N ILE A 154 3.07 15.69 -3.42
CA ILE A 154 2.54 14.52 -2.73
C ILE A 154 2.24 14.87 -1.27
N ASP A 155 1.00 14.63 -0.84
CA ASP A 155 0.59 14.78 0.55
C ASP A 155 0.89 13.52 1.38
N ILE A 156 0.47 12.36 0.88
CA ILE A 156 0.58 11.08 1.56
C ILE A 156 1.30 10.10 0.66
N ALA A 157 2.29 9.37 1.19
CA ALA A 157 2.93 8.27 0.50
C ALA A 157 2.76 6.97 1.25
N PHE A 158 2.21 5.95 0.60
CA PHE A 158 2.23 4.57 1.07
C PHE A 158 3.50 3.89 0.58
N GLY A 159 4.26 3.28 1.50
CA GLY A 159 5.49 2.56 1.20
C GLY A 159 5.45 1.11 1.67
N SER A 160 5.75 0.16 0.77
CA SER A 160 5.88 -1.25 1.12
C SER A 160 7.07 -1.44 2.06
N TYR A 161 6.81 -1.94 3.26
CA TYR A 161 7.78 -2.10 4.34
C TYR A 161 7.82 -3.55 4.81
N GLY A 162 9.00 -4.04 5.11
CA GLY A 162 9.13 -5.37 5.72
C GLY A 162 10.39 -6.10 5.32
N GLU A 163 10.44 -7.38 5.68
CA GLU A 163 11.53 -8.25 5.33
C GLU A 163 11.39 -8.79 3.89
N ASN A 164 12.52 -8.91 3.21
CA ASN A 164 12.60 -9.56 1.92
C ASN A 164 13.14 -10.97 2.11
N PRO A 165 12.38 -12.02 1.73
CA PRO A 165 12.95 -13.37 1.66
C PRO A 165 14.11 -13.42 0.68
N ALA A 166 14.95 -14.45 0.82
CA ALA A 166 16.07 -14.64 -0.09
C ALA A 166 15.59 -14.73 -1.55
N GLY A 167 16.15 -13.88 -2.40
CA GLY A 167 15.79 -13.79 -3.83
C GLY A 167 14.66 -12.80 -4.16
N ASN A 168 13.95 -12.27 -3.18
CA ASN A 168 12.93 -11.26 -3.38
C ASN A 168 13.49 -9.86 -3.11
N GLN A 169 12.96 -8.87 -3.80
CA GLN A 169 13.33 -7.46 -3.61
C GLN A 169 12.12 -6.60 -3.97
N ASP A 170 11.20 -6.53 -3.03
CA ASP A 170 9.88 -5.91 -3.19
C ASP A 170 9.46 -5.06 -1.98
N LYS A 171 10.30 -4.96 -0.96
CA LYS A 171 10.00 -4.17 0.24
C LYS A 171 11.17 -3.31 0.66
N MET A 172 10.85 -2.23 1.34
CA MET A 172 11.80 -1.27 1.90
C MET A 172 12.10 -1.60 3.36
N THR A 173 13.33 -1.30 3.78
CA THR A 173 13.70 -1.25 5.19
C THR A 173 13.13 0.00 5.86
N SER A 174 13.20 0.08 7.19
CA SER A 174 12.81 1.28 7.94
C SER A 174 13.57 2.55 7.52
N VAL A 175 14.86 2.41 7.19
CA VAL A 175 15.67 3.51 6.64
C VAL A 175 15.18 3.91 5.26
N ASP A 176 14.84 2.94 4.41
CA ASP A 176 14.40 3.20 3.04
C ASP A 176 13.03 3.88 2.99
N ILE A 177 12.12 3.56 3.93
CA ILE A 177 10.83 4.27 4.06
C ILE A 177 11.08 5.76 4.32
N LEU A 178 12.00 6.11 5.23
CA LEU A 178 12.31 7.51 5.51
C LEU A 178 12.99 8.20 4.30
N ARG A 179 13.87 7.49 3.61
CA ARG A 179 14.52 7.98 2.38
C ARG A 179 13.53 8.19 1.24
N MET A 180 12.57 7.26 1.09
CA MET A 180 11.48 7.41 0.11
C MET A 180 10.66 8.66 0.41
N ALA A 181 10.24 8.86 1.67
CA ALA A 181 9.47 10.02 2.08
C ALA A 181 10.19 11.34 1.81
N GLU A 182 11.48 11.41 2.12
CA GLU A 182 12.32 12.56 1.83
C GLU A 182 12.45 12.81 0.33
N ALA A 183 12.68 11.77 -0.46
CA ALA A 183 12.82 11.84 -1.90
C ALA A 183 11.50 12.27 -2.59
N LEU A 184 10.38 11.72 -2.16
CA LEU A 184 9.03 12.09 -2.62
C LEU A 184 8.58 13.47 -2.14
N LYS A 185 9.24 14.03 -1.12
CA LYS A 185 8.85 15.28 -0.44
C LYS A 185 7.40 15.24 0.07
N CYS A 186 6.90 14.07 0.42
CA CYS A 186 5.55 13.95 0.97
C CYS A 186 5.43 14.59 2.35
N ARG A 187 4.20 14.82 2.82
CA ARG A 187 3.96 15.34 4.18
C ARG A 187 3.83 14.23 5.20
N VAL A 188 3.22 13.12 4.78
CA VAL A 188 3.02 11.95 5.63
C VAL A 188 3.46 10.70 4.87
N VAL A 189 4.23 9.82 5.51
CA VAL A 189 4.56 8.49 4.98
C VAL A 189 3.88 7.43 5.83
N ILE A 190 3.21 6.49 5.17
CA ILE A 190 2.47 5.39 5.80
C ILE A 190 3.10 4.08 5.35
N PRO A 191 3.80 3.35 6.25
CA PRO A 191 4.28 2.02 5.90
C PRO A 191 3.10 1.05 5.78
N ILE A 192 3.14 0.19 4.78
CA ILE A 192 2.16 -0.85 4.53
C ILE A 192 2.86 -2.19 4.30
N HIS A 193 2.11 -3.29 4.26
CA HIS A 193 2.58 -4.64 3.92
C HIS A 193 3.42 -5.34 5.00
N TYR A 194 3.73 -4.73 6.11
CA TYR A 194 4.63 -5.26 7.16
C TYR A 194 4.00 -6.32 8.06
N ASP A 195 2.69 -6.49 8.01
CA ASP A 195 1.90 -7.38 8.88
C ASP A 195 1.01 -8.36 8.11
N VAL A 196 1.11 -8.39 6.78
CA VAL A 196 0.26 -9.26 5.93
C VAL A 196 0.55 -10.74 6.17
N TRP A 197 1.82 -11.11 6.22
CA TRP A 197 2.26 -12.51 6.30
C TRP A 197 2.89 -12.85 7.65
N THR A 198 2.58 -14.04 8.20
CA THR A 198 3.07 -14.46 9.53
C THR A 198 4.59 -14.60 9.60
N ASN A 199 5.23 -14.91 8.50
CA ASN A 199 6.67 -15.19 8.41
C ASN A 199 7.50 -14.00 7.87
N PHE A 200 6.86 -12.88 7.51
CA PHE A 200 7.53 -11.68 6.98
C PHE A 200 7.07 -10.42 7.70
N LYS A 201 6.78 -10.54 8.99
CA LYS A 201 6.40 -9.40 9.82
C LYS A 201 7.61 -8.53 10.13
N ALA A 202 7.40 -7.22 10.06
CA ALA A 202 8.35 -6.24 10.56
C ALA A 202 7.67 -5.32 11.58
N ASP A 203 8.45 -4.74 12.47
CA ASP A 203 7.93 -3.81 13.48
C ASP A 203 7.99 -2.36 12.95
N PRO A 204 6.86 -1.74 12.62
CA PRO A 204 6.84 -0.37 12.12
C PRO A 204 7.26 0.66 13.16
N LEU A 205 7.34 0.31 14.44
CA LEU A 205 7.87 1.19 15.49
C LEU A 205 9.36 1.49 15.27
N GLU A 206 10.10 0.64 14.56
CA GLU A 206 11.47 0.92 14.14
C GLU A 206 11.54 2.21 13.29
N ILE A 207 10.57 2.41 12.42
CA ILE A 207 10.48 3.64 11.59
C ILE A 207 10.31 4.88 12.49
N LEU A 208 9.44 4.80 13.50
CA LEU A 208 9.25 5.91 14.45
C LEU A 208 10.50 6.19 15.28
N MET A 209 11.20 5.15 15.72
CA MET A 209 12.45 5.29 16.47
C MET A 209 13.51 5.99 15.62
N LEU A 210 13.73 5.54 14.39
CA LEU A 210 14.68 6.14 13.46
C LEU A 210 14.29 7.57 13.08
N TYR A 211 13.03 7.82 12.82
CA TYR A 211 12.50 9.15 12.56
C TYR A 211 12.81 10.12 13.71
N ASN A 212 12.44 9.74 14.94
CA ASN A 212 12.68 10.58 16.12
C ASN A 212 14.16 10.85 16.38
N TYR A 213 15.02 9.87 16.07
CA TYR A 213 16.46 10.04 16.19
C TYR A 213 17.06 10.98 15.14
N LYS A 214 16.51 10.98 13.93
CA LYS A 214 17.10 11.67 12.77
C LYS A 214 16.41 12.98 12.38
N LYS A 215 15.16 13.19 12.74
CA LYS A 215 14.33 14.29 12.24
C LYS A 215 14.92 15.69 12.41
N ASP A 216 15.54 15.93 13.57
CA ASP A 216 16.09 17.24 13.89
C ASP A 216 17.46 17.46 13.19
N VAL A 217 18.25 16.40 13.06
CA VAL A 217 19.57 16.45 12.40
C VAL A 217 19.42 16.58 10.89
N LEU A 218 18.48 15.83 10.29
CA LEU A 218 18.22 15.82 8.84
C LEU A 218 17.12 16.82 8.44
N GLN A 219 16.51 17.49 9.41
CA GLN A 219 15.46 18.50 9.19
C GLN A 219 14.30 17.98 8.32
N TYR A 220 13.81 16.78 8.63
CA TYR A 220 12.71 16.18 7.89
C TYR A 220 11.48 17.07 7.86
N GLN A 221 10.89 17.26 6.68
CA GLN A 221 9.67 18.03 6.45
C GLN A 221 8.43 17.16 6.38
N PHE A 222 8.54 15.90 6.76
CA PHE A 222 7.48 14.90 6.80
C PHE A 222 7.50 14.19 8.15
N HIS A 223 6.47 13.41 8.40
CA HIS A 223 6.45 12.44 9.51
C HIS A 223 5.82 11.12 9.07
N PRO A 224 6.20 10.00 9.72
CA PRO A 224 5.51 8.73 9.53
C PRO A 224 4.18 8.70 10.29
N PHE A 225 3.22 7.94 9.75
CA PHE A 225 2.01 7.53 10.46
C PHE A 225 1.92 6.02 10.46
N ILE A 226 1.89 5.41 11.65
CA ILE A 226 1.70 3.96 11.80
C ILE A 226 0.22 3.66 11.88
N TRP A 227 -0.28 2.97 10.85
CA TRP A 227 -1.69 2.67 10.67
C TRP A 227 -1.96 1.22 11.02
N ASP A 228 -2.80 0.99 12.03
CA ASP A 228 -3.21 -0.36 12.40
C ASP A 228 -4.35 -0.87 11.50
N VAL A 229 -4.40 -2.19 11.31
CA VAL A 229 -5.43 -2.86 10.51
C VAL A 229 -6.82 -2.53 11.04
N GLY A 230 -7.72 -2.08 10.16
CA GLY A 230 -9.07 -1.65 10.50
C GLY A 230 -9.17 -0.22 11.05
N GLY A 231 -8.05 0.47 11.21
CA GLY A 231 -8.03 1.87 11.62
C GLY A 231 -8.55 2.80 10.52
N LYS A 232 -8.90 4.03 10.92
CA LYS A 232 -9.37 5.09 10.02
C LYS A 232 -8.39 6.25 10.04
N TYR A 233 -8.05 6.75 8.87
CA TYR A 233 -7.26 7.97 8.67
C TYR A 233 -8.03 8.92 7.73
N VAL A 234 -8.18 10.18 8.11
CA VAL A 234 -8.91 11.20 7.35
C VAL A 234 -7.98 12.37 7.04
N TRP A 235 -7.61 12.51 5.79
CA TRP A 235 -6.83 13.65 5.31
C TRP A 235 -7.73 14.86 5.02
N PRO A 236 -7.33 16.08 5.38
CA PRO A 236 -6.15 16.49 6.15
C PRO A 236 -6.37 16.53 7.67
N VAL A 237 -7.50 16.07 8.18
CA VAL A 237 -7.89 16.17 9.60
C VAL A 237 -6.89 15.45 10.51
N ASP A 238 -6.43 14.30 10.07
CA ASP A 238 -5.52 13.43 10.84
C ASP A 238 -4.04 13.63 10.50
N ARG A 239 -3.71 14.69 9.72
CA ARG A 239 -2.36 14.90 9.17
C ARG A 239 -1.25 14.91 10.22
N ASP A 240 -1.53 15.37 11.42
CA ASP A 240 -0.52 15.50 12.49
C ASP A 240 -0.45 14.26 13.40
N LYS A 241 -1.25 13.22 13.12
CA LYS A 241 -1.19 11.95 13.86
C LYS A 241 0.05 11.15 13.44
N ILE A 242 0.71 10.56 14.42
CA ILE A 242 1.90 9.73 14.22
C ILE A 242 1.55 8.24 14.32
N GLN A 243 0.56 7.88 15.10
CA GLN A 243 0.16 6.50 15.33
C GLN A 243 -1.36 6.40 15.51
N TYR A 244 -1.94 5.33 14.98
CA TYR A 244 -3.32 4.98 15.26
C TYR A 244 -3.41 4.22 16.60
N HIS A 245 -4.48 4.49 17.35
CA HIS A 245 -4.75 3.78 18.59
C HIS A 245 -6.19 3.31 18.60
N TYR A 246 -6.41 2.02 18.81
CA TYR A 246 -7.74 1.48 18.97
C TYR A 246 -8.36 1.93 20.29
N ARG A 247 -9.67 2.23 20.25
CA ARG A 247 -10.45 2.45 21.44
C ARG A 247 -10.70 1.13 22.13
N ARG A 248 -10.55 1.13 23.44
CA ARG A 248 -10.80 -0.06 24.26
C ARG A 248 -12.24 -0.13 24.81
N GLY A 249 -13.09 0.78 24.43
CA GLY A 249 -14.50 0.82 24.82
C GLY A 249 -14.76 1.58 26.12
N PHE A 250 -14.06 1.28 27.20
CA PHE A 250 -14.30 1.96 28.48
C PHE A 250 -13.61 3.32 28.57
N GLU A 251 -12.58 3.59 27.79
CA GLU A 251 -11.95 4.91 27.71
C GLU A 251 -12.94 5.98 27.26
N ASP A 252 -13.85 5.61 26.37
CA ASP A 252 -14.88 6.52 25.88
C ASP A 252 -15.89 6.94 26.96
N CYS A 253 -15.95 6.20 28.08
CA CYS A 253 -16.78 6.53 29.22
C CYS A 253 -16.18 7.63 30.11
N PHE A 254 -14.88 7.91 29.95
CA PHE A 254 -14.13 8.80 30.85
C PHE A 254 -13.56 10.03 30.16
N THR A 255 -13.75 10.17 28.86
CA THR A 255 -13.24 11.30 28.09
C THR A 255 -14.36 11.94 27.29
N ASP A 256 -14.42 13.26 27.32
CA ASP A 256 -15.29 14.06 26.45
C ASP A 256 -14.74 14.14 25.02
N GLU A 257 -13.54 13.67 24.78
CA GLU A 257 -12.90 13.63 23.48
C GLU A 257 -13.03 12.22 22.86
N PRO A 258 -14.08 11.98 22.07
CA PRO A 258 -14.38 10.65 21.52
C PRO A 258 -13.33 10.16 20.53
N ASN A 259 -12.35 10.96 20.18
CA ASN A 259 -11.32 10.65 19.21
C ASN A 259 -9.90 10.61 19.80
N VAL A 260 -9.75 10.61 21.12
CA VAL A 260 -8.43 10.43 21.73
C VAL A 260 -7.98 9.00 21.52
N PRO A 261 -6.93 8.78 20.72
CA PRO A 261 -6.46 7.42 20.48
C PRO A 261 -5.65 6.92 21.67
N PHE A 262 -5.86 5.67 22.05
CA PHE A 262 -5.08 4.98 23.07
C PHE A 262 -4.15 3.98 22.41
N ARG A 263 -2.90 4.01 22.85
CA ARG A 263 -1.92 3.05 22.38
C ARG A 263 -2.32 1.65 22.82
N SER A 264 -2.46 0.73 21.88
CA SER A 264 -2.56 -0.68 22.19
C SER A 264 -1.24 -1.15 22.85
N LEU A 265 -1.34 -1.87 23.94
CA LEU A 265 -0.21 -2.52 24.61
C LEU A 265 -0.10 -4.00 24.20
N LEU A 266 -0.87 -4.43 23.22
CA LEU A 266 -0.84 -5.79 22.70
C LEU A 266 0.12 -5.91 21.53
#